data_d1d53685509a48899356e8a52e10b176
#
_entry.id   d1d53685509a48899356e8a52e10b176
#
_cell.length_a   1.000
_cell.length_b   1.000
_cell.length_c   1.000
_cell.angle_alpha   90.00
_cell.angle_beta   90.00
_cell.angle_gamma   90.00
#
_symmetry.space_group_name_H-M   'P 1'
#
loop_
_entity.id
_entity.type
_entity.pdbx_description
1 polymer ?
#
loop_
_entity_poly.entity_id
_entity_poly.type
_entity_poly.pdbx_seq_one_letter_code
_entity_poly.pdbx_strand_id
1 'polypeptide(L)'
;MKILDAHIQQLRDDGYAIVENFIEPELLSRAQEAMWELCPRPADYFANTDEHTTLSTSQFAGIHRFPFPTWDLNRLVVNQNLIDAAEKICGTKDLELYQAEFWAKYSGAVDYGQSHHFDYGNHTLLGPKRASLHLQLAAFILLSDVSEADAPTYVVPTKSVRDTPFVPRTQTTNAFASEEVAITGAAGSIFLYKTDTLHRGSNFTQPGRSRFTLLVNLQPRGWRWTGRTAWPREALSKSWSDAMVRMTPRQRTLFGFPAPGDEYWDEQTIRDVGMRYSGMDMGPYQQR
;
A
#
# COMPACT_ATOMS: atom_id res chain seq x y z
N MET A 1 -7.06 12.01 -10.31
CA MET A 1 -6.19 13.24 -10.17
C MET A 1 -4.73 12.81 -10.09
N LYS A 2 -3.76 13.71 -10.37
CA LYS A 2 -2.32 13.42 -10.18
C LYS A 2 -1.86 13.90 -8.80
N ILE A 3 -0.85 13.23 -8.24
CA ILE A 3 -0.13 13.75 -7.07
C ILE A 3 0.71 14.94 -7.53
N LEU A 4 0.40 16.11 -6.99
CA LEU A 4 1.05 17.37 -7.34
C LEU A 4 2.28 17.63 -6.46
N ASP A 5 3.17 18.54 -6.90
CA ASP A 5 4.36 18.93 -6.11
C ASP A 5 3.97 19.52 -4.74
N ALA A 6 2.80 20.17 -4.64
CA ALA A 6 2.29 20.65 -3.35
C ALA A 6 2.00 19.49 -2.36
N HIS A 7 1.45 18.37 -2.83
CA HIS A 7 1.22 17.19 -1.98
C HIS A 7 2.55 16.55 -1.56
N ILE A 8 3.56 16.53 -2.46
CA ILE A 8 4.90 16.05 -2.13
C ILE A 8 5.56 16.96 -1.10
N GLN A 9 5.37 18.27 -1.21
CA GLN A 9 5.89 19.23 -0.23
C GLN A 9 5.20 19.03 1.13
N GLN A 10 3.87 18.88 1.16
CA GLN A 10 3.13 18.57 2.37
C GLN A 10 3.63 17.28 3.04
N LEU A 11 3.86 16.22 2.23
CA LEU A 11 4.44 14.97 2.74
C LEU A 11 5.83 15.17 3.37
N ARG A 12 6.65 16.06 2.83
CA ARG A 12 7.97 16.39 3.38
C ARG A 12 7.88 17.17 4.69
N ASP A 13 6.99 18.13 4.77
CA ASP A 13 6.86 19.06 5.89
C ASP A 13 6.10 18.43 7.07
N ASP A 14 4.98 17.80 6.79
CA ASP A 14 4.07 17.24 7.80
C ASP A 14 4.22 15.73 8.00
N GLY A 15 4.93 15.04 7.10
CA GLY A 15 5.10 13.58 7.12
C GLY A 15 3.98 12.81 6.44
N TYR A 16 2.91 13.49 6.01
CA TYR A 16 1.77 12.89 5.32
C TYR A 16 1.11 13.87 4.34
N ALA A 17 0.34 13.33 3.41
CA ALA A 17 -0.52 14.10 2.51
C ALA A 17 -1.76 13.31 2.11
N ILE A 18 -2.85 14.00 1.81
CA ILE A 18 -4.09 13.41 1.27
C ILE A 18 -4.31 14.00 -0.12
N VAL A 19 -4.60 13.14 -1.09
CA VAL A 19 -4.94 13.55 -2.45
C VAL A 19 -6.33 13.02 -2.78
N GLU A 20 -7.30 13.92 -2.81
CA GLU A 20 -8.68 13.57 -3.12
C GLU A 20 -8.85 13.18 -4.60
N ASN A 21 -9.82 12.30 -4.88
CA ASN A 21 -10.17 11.87 -6.22
C ASN A 21 -8.95 11.39 -7.04
N PHE A 22 -8.02 10.68 -6.38
CA PHE A 22 -6.80 10.18 -7.02
C PHE A 22 -7.10 9.08 -8.04
N ILE A 23 -8.02 8.16 -7.70
CA ILE A 23 -8.44 7.08 -8.60
C ILE A 23 -9.57 7.56 -9.49
N GLU A 24 -9.46 7.27 -10.78
CA GLU A 24 -10.51 7.57 -11.75
C GLU A 24 -11.81 6.80 -11.41
N PRO A 25 -13.00 7.44 -11.49
CA PRO A 25 -14.25 6.85 -11.01
C PRO A 25 -14.56 5.46 -11.59
N GLU A 26 -14.29 5.26 -12.87
CA GLU A 26 -14.54 3.98 -13.54
C GLU A 26 -13.61 2.86 -13.00
N LEU A 27 -12.34 3.17 -12.78
CA LEU A 27 -11.40 2.21 -12.18
C LEU A 27 -11.75 1.93 -10.72
N LEU A 28 -12.15 2.96 -9.98
CA LEU A 28 -12.61 2.81 -8.59
C LEU A 28 -13.82 1.87 -8.51
N SER A 29 -14.83 2.09 -9.34
CA SER A 29 -16.04 1.25 -9.37
C SER A 29 -15.71 -0.22 -9.66
N ARG A 30 -14.82 -0.49 -10.64
CA ARG A 30 -14.40 -1.87 -10.94
C ARG A 30 -13.59 -2.49 -9.80
N ALA A 31 -12.71 -1.71 -9.16
CA ALA A 31 -11.93 -2.19 -8.02
C ALA A 31 -12.82 -2.48 -6.80
N GLN A 32 -13.83 -1.64 -6.56
CA GLN A 32 -14.82 -1.86 -5.51
C GLN A 32 -15.66 -3.13 -5.78
N GLU A 33 -16.04 -3.39 -7.02
CA GLU A 33 -16.73 -4.65 -7.34
C GLU A 33 -15.80 -5.86 -7.18
N ALA A 34 -14.56 -5.74 -7.61
CA ALA A 34 -13.56 -6.80 -7.50
C ALA A 34 -13.18 -7.14 -6.04
N MET A 35 -13.24 -6.21 -5.11
CA MET A 35 -12.88 -6.47 -3.70
C MET A 35 -13.86 -7.43 -3.02
N TRP A 36 -15.08 -7.59 -3.52
CA TRP A 36 -16.05 -8.53 -2.97
C TRP A 36 -15.72 -10.00 -3.22
N GLU A 37 -14.72 -10.29 -4.04
CA GLU A 37 -14.13 -11.63 -4.11
C GLU A 37 -13.21 -11.94 -2.91
N LEU A 38 -12.78 -10.91 -2.17
CA LEU A 38 -11.85 -11.02 -1.05
C LEU A 38 -12.52 -10.94 0.31
N CYS A 39 -13.68 -10.27 0.38
CA CYS A 39 -14.36 -10.03 1.65
C CYS A 39 -15.88 -9.93 1.43
N PRO A 40 -16.70 -10.21 2.47
CA PRO A 40 -18.13 -10.07 2.37
C PRO A 40 -18.57 -8.61 2.15
N ARG A 41 -19.67 -8.43 1.45
CA ARG A 41 -20.33 -7.11 1.40
C ARG A 41 -20.81 -6.73 2.82
N PRO A 42 -20.81 -5.43 3.17
CA PRO A 42 -21.25 -5.01 4.51
C PRO A 42 -22.62 -5.55 4.91
N ALA A 43 -23.58 -5.56 3.98
CA ALA A 43 -24.93 -6.09 4.23
C ALA A 43 -24.90 -7.57 4.60
N ASP A 44 -24.08 -8.37 3.90
CA ASP A 44 -23.96 -9.81 4.14
C ASP A 44 -23.23 -10.07 5.47
N TYR A 45 -22.14 -9.33 5.73
CA TYR A 45 -21.40 -9.42 6.98
C TYR A 45 -22.29 -9.16 8.20
N PHE A 46 -23.01 -8.03 8.20
CA PHE A 46 -23.82 -7.62 9.35
C PHE A 46 -25.10 -8.43 9.51
N ALA A 47 -25.59 -9.08 8.45
CA ALA A 47 -26.72 -10.01 8.56
C ALA A 47 -26.32 -11.35 9.18
N ASN A 48 -25.07 -11.81 8.98
CA ASN A 48 -24.61 -13.15 9.35
C ASN A 48 -23.19 -13.14 9.91
N THR A 49 -22.94 -12.37 11.00
CA THR A 49 -21.60 -12.24 11.60
C THR A 49 -20.99 -13.59 12.00
N ASP A 50 -21.81 -14.55 12.38
CA ASP A 50 -21.38 -15.90 12.77
C ASP A 50 -20.79 -16.72 11.61
N GLU A 51 -21.12 -16.39 10.37
CA GLU A 51 -20.52 -17.01 9.18
C GLU A 51 -19.14 -16.43 8.86
N HIS A 52 -18.80 -15.29 9.46
CA HIS A 52 -17.58 -14.53 9.17
C HIS A 52 -16.61 -14.45 10.36
N THR A 53 -16.66 -15.43 11.26
CA THR A 53 -15.86 -15.47 12.50
C THR A 53 -14.35 -15.36 12.28
N THR A 54 -13.84 -15.74 11.10
CA THR A 54 -12.44 -15.55 10.76
C THR A 54 -11.99 -14.09 10.82
N LEU A 55 -12.87 -13.14 10.49
CA LEU A 55 -12.60 -11.71 10.55
C LEU A 55 -12.51 -11.18 11.99
N SER A 56 -12.99 -11.95 12.97
CA SER A 56 -12.93 -11.61 14.40
C SER A 56 -11.70 -12.20 15.11
N THR A 57 -10.84 -12.93 14.43
CA THR A 57 -9.66 -13.61 15.03
C THR A 57 -8.54 -12.65 15.37
N SER A 58 -8.36 -11.57 14.62
CA SER A 58 -7.38 -10.52 14.88
C SER A 58 -7.68 -9.27 14.05
N GLN A 59 -7.07 -8.15 14.43
CA GLN A 59 -7.16 -6.90 13.66
C GLN A 59 -6.58 -7.00 12.23
N PHE A 60 -5.83 -8.06 11.92
CA PHE A 60 -5.20 -8.32 10.62
C PHE A 60 -5.88 -9.43 9.82
N ALA A 61 -6.97 -10.00 10.34
CA ALA A 61 -7.65 -11.12 9.68
C ALA A 61 -8.28 -10.76 8.32
N GLY A 62 -8.68 -9.49 8.14
CA GLY A 62 -9.21 -8.98 6.88
C GLY A 62 -8.16 -8.54 5.86
N ILE A 63 -6.89 -8.94 6.02
CA ILE A 63 -5.80 -8.58 5.11
C ILE A 63 -5.62 -9.65 4.03
N HIS A 64 -5.67 -9.20 2.79
CA HIS A 64 -5.29 -9.98 1.61
C HIS A 64 -4.09 -9.35 0.94
N ARG A 65 -3.14 -10.18 0.49
CA ARG A 65 -1.88 -9.71 -0.08
C ARG A 65 -1.87 -9.76 -1.59
N PHE A 66 -1.19 -8.80 -2.20
CA PHE A 66 -0.86 -8.85 -3.62
C PHE A 66 -0.03 -10.12 -3.95
N PRO A 67 -0.29 -10.78 -5.13
CA PRO A 67 -1.22 -10.42 -6.19
C PRO A 67 -2.66 -10.85 -5.86
N PHE A 68 -3.62 -9.97 -6.17
CA PHE A 68 -5.04 -10.26 -6.01
C PHE A 68 -5.58 -11.08 -7.18
N PRO A 69 -6.72 -11.79 -7.02
CA PRO A 69 -7.33 -12.58 -8.10
C PRO A 69 -7.67 -11.76 -9.33
N THR A 70 -8.13 -10.51 -9.15
CA THR A 70 -8.57 -9.63 -10.22
C THR A 70 -7.54 -8.57 -10.60
N TRP A 71 -7.47 -8.25 -11.89
CA TRP A 71 -6.56 -7.24 -12.40
C TRP A 71 -6.91 -5.83 -11.92
N ASP A 72 -8.20 -5.51 -11.72
CA ASP A 72 -8.62 -4.16 -11.32
C ASP A 72 -8.06 -3.74 -9.95
N LEU A 73 -7.93 -4.67 -8.99
CA LEU A 73 -7.20 -4.43 -7.75
C LEU A 73 -5.68 -4.37 -7.96
N ASN A 74 -5.12 -5.28 -8.75
CA ASN A 74 -3.69 -5.28 -9.06
C ASN A 74 -3.25 -4.01 -9.77
N ARG A 75 -4.10 -3.47 -10.65
CA ARG A 75 -3.85 -2.21 -11.37
C ARG A 75 -3.73 -1.00 -10.44
N LEU A 76 -4.40 -1.01 -9.29
CA LEU A 76 -4.23 0.04 -8.28
C LEU A 76 -2.84 0.00 -7.65
N VAL A 77 -2.31 -1.20 -7.39
CA VAL A 77 -0.96 -1.38 -6.82
C VAL A 77 0.13 -0.82 -7.72
N VAL A 78 0.00 -1.01 -9.01
CA VAL A 78 0.97 -0.56 -10.03
C VAL A 78 0.48 0.68 -10.78
N ASN A 79 -0.28 1.54 -10.11
CA ASN A 79 -0.78 2.78 -10.69
C ASN A 79 0.38 3.69 -11.11
N GLN A 80 0.41 4.11 -12.38
CA GLN A 80 1.53 4.88 -12.92
C GLN A 80 1.69 6.23 -12.22
N ASN A 81 0.60 6.92 -11.87
CA ASN A 81 0.69 8.20 -11.17
C ASN A 81 1.28 8.04 -9.76
N LEU A 82 1.06 6.89 -9.10
CA LEU A 82 1.67 6.58 -7.81
C LEU A 82 3.17 6.27 -7.98
N ILE A 83 3.55 5.52 -9.01
CA ILE A 83 4.95 5.21 -9.33
C ILE A 83 5.71 6.51 -9.63
N ASP A 84 5.17 7.38 -10.49
CA ASP A 84 5.78 8.67 -10.85
C ASP A 84 5.98 9.57 -9.62
N ALA A 85 5.01 9.59 -8.71
CA ALA A 85 5.12 10.32 -7.44
C ALA A 85 6.18 9.71 -6.52
N ALA A 86 6.22 8.39 -6.40
CA ALA A 86 7.23 7.69 -5.60
C ALA A 86 8.65 7.96 -6.12
N GLU A 87 8.85 8.00 -7.45
CA GLU A 87 10.14 8.37 -8.06
C GLU A 87 10.60 9.78 -7.63
N LYS A 88 9.68 10.75 -7.63
CA LYS A 88 9.95 12.11 -7.19
C LYS A 88 10.23 12.19 -5.68
N ILE A 89 9.44 11.46 -4.86
CA ILE A 89 9.57 11.45 -3.41
C ILE A 89 10.87 10.79 -2.99
N CYS A 90 11.21 9.65 -3.60
CA CYS A 90 12.41 8.87 -3.31
C CYS A 90 13.68 9.39 -4.02
N GLY A 91 13.53 10.29 -5.01
CA GLY A 91 14.65 10.85 -5.78
C GLY A 91 15.35 9.84 -6.68
N THR A 92 14.70 8.72 -7.01
CA THR A 92 15.25 7.66 -7.87
C THR A 92 14.15 6.95 -8.64
N LYS A 93 14.48 6.46 -9.82
CA LYS A 93 13.62 5.55 -10.60
C LYS A 93 13.81 4.08 -10.25
N ASP A 94 14.88 3.76 -9.53
CA ASP A 94 15.17 2.40 -9.07
C ASP A 94 14.38 2.10 -7.80
N LEU A 95 13.10 1.81 -8.00
CA LEU A 95 12.13 1.49 -6.96
C LEU A 95 11.78 0.01 -6.96
N GLU A 96 11.40 -0.47 -5.79
CA GLU A 96 10.77 -1.78 -5.62
C GLU A 96 9.46 -1.67 -4.86
N LEU A 97 8.53 -2.58 -5.17
CA LEU A 97 7.36 -2.80 -4.35
C LEU A 97 7.79 -3.59 -3.11
N TYR A 98 7.64 -2.97 -1.95
CA TYR A 98 7.92 -3.63 -0.68
C TYR A 98 6.78 -4.57 -0.28
N GLN A 99 5.55 -4.09 -0.35
CA GLN A 99 4.31 -4.86 -0.13
C GLN A 99 3.11 -4.15 -0.74
N ALA A 100 2.03 -4.91 -0.96
CA ALA A 100 0.69 -4.35 -1.14
C ALA A 100 -0.35 -5.25 -0.47
N GLU A 101 -1.29 -4.65 0.25
CA GLU A 101 -2.25 -5.34 1.09
C GLU A 101 -3.62 -4.66 0.99
N PHE A 102 -4.65 -5.43 0.67
CA PHE A 102 -6.04 -5.00 0.80
C PHE A 102 -6.49 -5.27 2.24
N TRP A 103 -7.15 -4.30 2.85
CA TRP A 103 -7.60 -4.35 4.24
C TRP A 103 -9.11 -4.17 4.32
N ALA A 104 -9.82 -5.20 4.78
CA ALA A 104 -11.24 -5.16 5.11
C ALA A 104 -11.42 -5.06 6.63
N LYS A 105 -12.18 -4.08 7.08
CA LYS A 105 -12.52 -3.89 8.50
C LYS A 105 -14.02 -3.70 8.67
N TYR A 106 -14.57 -4.29 9.73
CA TYR A 106 -15.98 -4.21 10.08
C TYR A 106 -16.14 -3.85 11.55
N SER A 107 -17.07 -2.97 11.87
CA SER A 107 -17.37 -2.62 13.27
C SER A 107 -17.84 -3.86 14.04
N GLY A 108 -17.40 -3.99 15.28
CA GLY A 108 -17.73 -5.12 16.13
C GLY A 108 -16.95 -6.41 15.87
N ALA A 109 -16.13 -6.51 14.79
CA ALA A 109 -15.31 -7.69 14.51
C ALA A 109 -14.24 -7.90 15.59
N VAL A 110 -13.37 -6.91 15.76
CA VAL A 110 -12.26 -6.91 16.75
C VAL A 110 -11.98 -5.49 17.22
N ASP A 111 -11.13 -5.37 18.23
CA ASP A 111 -10.52 -4.08 18.58
C ASP A 111 -9.43 -3.73 17.56
N TYR A 112 -9.62 -2.65 16.81
CA TYR A 112 -8.67 -2.11 15.86
C TYR A 112 -7.77 -1.01 16.43
N GLY A 113 -7.96 -0.65 17.69
CA GLY A 113 -7.16 0.35 18.38
C GLY A 113 -5.68 -0.06 18.45
N GLN A 114 -4.80 0.86 18.11
CA GLN A 114 -3.35 0.65 18.17
C GLN A 114 -2.70 1.77 18.98
N SER A 115 -1.58 1.46 19.62
CA SER A 115 -0.69 2.48 20.12
C SER A 115 0.00 3.22 18.98
N HIS A 116 0.35 4.48 19.18
CA HIS A 116 1.20 5.21 18.25
C HIS A 116 2.49 4.44 17.96
N HIS A 117 2.85 4.33 16.69
CA HIS A 117 4.05 3.62 16.26
C HIS A 117 4.61 4.20 14.96
N PHE A 118 5.86 3.87 14.70
CA PHE A 118 6.52 4.05 13.41
C PHE A 118 6.60 2.68 12.72
N ASP A 119 6.26 2.63 11.44
CA ASP A 119 6.27 1.35 10.70
C ASP A 119 7.66 0.72 10.59
N TYR A 120 8.72 1.50 10.67
CA TYR A 120 10.08 0.98 10.52
C TYR A 120 10.37 -0.21 11.45
N GLY A 121 9.80 -0.24 12.64
CA GLY A 121 10.02 -1.32 13.61
C GLY A 121 9.57 -2.71 13.14
N ASN A 122 8.66 -2.76 12.17
CA ASN A 122 8.16 -3.99 11.56
C ASN A 122 8.76 -4.26 10.16
N HIS A 123 9.28 -3.21 9.51
CA HIS A 123 9.67 -3.27 8.10
C HIS A 123 11.18 -3.27 7.91
N THR A 124 11.95 -2.91 8.91
CA THR A 124 13.39 -2.75 8.80
C THR A 124 14.13 -3.33 10.01
N LEU A 125 15.42 -3.67 9.83
CA LEU A 125 16.30 -4.08 10.92
C LEU A 125 16.99 -2.88 11.58
N LEU A 126 17.05 -1.74 10.90
CA LEU A 126 17.75 -0.53 11.35
C LEU A 126 16.79 0.66 11.34
N GLY A 127 16.92 1.55 12.30
CA GLY A 127 16.20 2.82 12.29
C GLY A 127 16.59 3.66 11.07
N PRO A 128 15.61 4.22 10.31
CA PRO A 128 15.92 5.06 9.16
C PRO A 128 16.65 6.33 9.61
N LYS A 129 17.56 6.82 8.78
CA LYS A 129 18.22 8.09 9.01
C LYS A 129 17.27 9.24 8.66
N ARG A 130 16.91 10.07 9.66
CA ARG A 130 15.90 11.16 9.49
C ARG A 130 16.18 12.11 8.33
N ALA A 131 17.43 12.45 8.08
CA ALA A 131 17.84 13.35 7.02
C ALA A 131 17.98 12.67 5.65
N SER A 132 17.63 11.39 5.53
CA SER A 132 17.82 10.67 4.28
C SER A 132 16.51 10.54 3.52
N LEU A 133 16.63 10.51 2.19
CA LEU A 133 15.53 10.13 1.28
C LEU A 133 15.16 8.64 1.40
N HIS A 134 15.76 7.95 2.31
CA HIS A 134 15.68 6.52 2.54
C HIS A 134 14.42 6.13 3.29
N LEU A 135 13.30 6.55 2.84
CA LEU A 135 12.04 6.24 3.49
C LEU A 135 11.17 5.45 2.54
N GLN A 136 10.53 4.44 3.09
CA GLN A 136 9.43 3.82 2.37
C GLN A 136 8.29 4.83 2.29
N LEU A 137 7.74 4.95 1.09
CA LEU A 137 6.46 5.60 0.89
C LEU A 137 5.36 4.59 1.12
N ALA A 138 4.49 4.85 2.06
CA ALA A 138 3.25 4.14 2.25
C ALA A 138 2.09 4.93 1.65
N ALA A 139 1.23 4.26 0.92
CA ALA A 139 0.08 4.84 0.26
C ALA A 139 -1.17 4.01 0.54
N PHE A 140 -2.15 4.56 1.27
CA PHE A 140 -3.47 3.96 1.42
C PHE A 140 -4.44 4.55 0.39
N ILE A 141 -4.91 3.73 -0.53
CA ILE A 141 -6.02 4.05 -1.43
C ILE A 141 -7.31 3.70 -0.70
N LEU A 142 -8.20 4.69 -0.53
CA LEU A 142 -9.48 4.50 0.11
C LEU A 142 -10.46 3.88 -0.90
N LEU A 143 -10.92 2.66 -0.64
CA LEU A 143 -11.90 1.97 -1.47
C LEU A 143 -13.34 2.13 -0.95
N SER A 144 -13.50 2.71 0.24
CA SER A 144 -14.75 3.20 0.80
C SER A 144 -14.55 4.61 1.31
N ASP A 145 -15.63 5.36 1.52
CA ASP A 145 -15.57 6.60 2.27
C ASP A 145 -15.05 6.33 3.69
N VAL A 146 -14.26 7.24 4.21
CA VAL A 146 -13.71 7.17 5.58
C VAL A 146 -14.00 8.48 6.29
N SER A 147 -14.88 8.42 7.28
CA SER A 147 -15.15 9.49 8.24
C SER A 147 -14.46 9.19 9.58
N GLU A 148 -14.61 10.09 10.55
CA GLU A 148 -14.12 9.84 11.93
C GLU A 148 -14.79 8.62 12.59
N ALA A 149 -15.99 8.23 12.12
CA ALA A 149 -16.69 7.05 12.61
C ALA A 149 -16.18 5.72 12.05
N ASP A 150 -15.38 5.76 10.97
CA ASP A 150 -14.98 4.60 10.17
C ASP A 150 -13.58 4.06 10.52
N ALA A 151 -13.19 4.15 11.77
CA ALA A 151 -11.90 3.67 12.25
C ALA A 151 -10.72 4.28 11.43
N PRO A 152 -10.62 5.61 11.27
CA PRO A 152 -9.58 6.24 10.47
C PRO A 152 -8.19 5.92 11.01
N THR A 153 -7.18 6.02 10.16
CA THR A 153 -5.79 6.12 10.64
C THR A 153 -5.59 7.51 11.21
N TYR A 154 -5.00 7.61 12.41
CA TYR A 154 -4.55 8.86 12.98
C TYR A 154 -3.05 9.02 12.73
N VAL A 155 -2.63 10.21 12.35
CA VAL A 155 -1.23 10.58 12.15
C VAL A 155 -0.86 11.74 13.06
N VAL A 156 0.38 11.78 13.48
CA VAL A 156 0.95 12.93 14.20
C VAL A 156 1.91 13.65 13.25
N PRO A 157 1.71 14.96 12.99
CA PRO A 157 2.60 15.72 12.11
C PRO A 157 4.06 15.61 12.55
N THR A 158 4.96 15.47 11.59
CA THR A 158 6.40 15.24 11.84
C THR A 158 7.03 16.30 12.75
N LYS A 159 6.55 17.56 12.68
CA LYS A 159 7.02 18.65 13.54
C LYS A 159 6.84 18.39 15.04
N SER A 160 5.77 17.68 15.41
CA SER A 160 5.45 17.34 16.81
C SER A 160 6.30 16.20 17.36
N VAL A 161 6.94 15.41 16.50
CA VAL A 161 7.66 14.20 16.89
C VAL A 161 9.15 14.22 16.53
N ARG A 162 9.71 15.40 16.19
CA ARG A 162 11.10 15.55 15.74
C ARG A 162 12.13 14.92 16.67
N ASP A 163 11.90 15.05 17.98
CA ASP A 163 12.81 14.58 19.01
C ASP A 163 12.43 13.19 19.55
N THR A 164 11.37 12.59 19.03
CA THR A 164 10.95 11.26 19.45
C THR A 164 11.89 10.22 18.85
N PRO A 165 12.54 9.38 19.67
CA PRO A 165 13.43 8.33 19.16
C PRO A 165 12.68 7.34 18.26
N PHE A 166 13.34 6.88 17.22
CA PHE A 166 12.86 5.74 16.45
C PHE A 166 13.12 4.45 17.25
N VAL A 167 12.14 4.04 18.04
CA VAL A 167 12.21 2.80 18.79
C VAL A 167 10.95 1.96 18.50
N PRO A 168 11.06 0.65 18.30
CA PRO A 168 9.90 -0.20 18.06
C PRO A 168 8.94 -0.14 19.25
N ARG A 169 7.64 0.02 18.99
CA ARG A 169 6.55 -0.07 19.97
C ARG A 169 6.60 0.92 21.13
N THR A 170 6.90 2.16 20.90
CA THR A 170 7.33 3.03 21.98
C THR A 170 6.36 4.05 22.48
N GLN A 171 5.33 4.35 21.76
CA GLN A 171 4.49 5.45 22.16
C GLN A 171 3.16 4.94 22.73
N THR A 172 2.79 5.43 23.89
CA THR A 172 1.46 5.20 24.41
C THR A 172 0.45 5.97 23.57
N THR A 173 -0.75 5.43 23.42
CA THR A 173 -1.85 6.04 22.66
C THR A 173 -2.16 7.49 23.09
N ASN A 174 -1.86 7.84 24.34
CA ASN A 174 -2.20 9.15 24.89
C ASN A 174 -1.08 10.21 24.75
N ALA A 175 0.13 9.83 24.39
CA ALA A 175 1.26 10.75 24.38
C ALA A 175 1.09 11.91 23.37
N PHE A 176 0.37 11.67 22.27
CA PHE A 176 0.16 12.64 21.18
C PHE A 176 -1.32 12.82 20.83
N ALA A 177 -2.24 12.45 21.70
CA ALA A 177 -3.68 12.47 21.41
C ALA A 177 -4.22 13.88 21.06
N SER A 178 -3.60 14.93 21.58
CA SER A 178 -3.98 16.33 21.27
C SER A 178 -3.44 16.84 19.94
N GLU A 179 -2.54 16.10 19.30
CA GLU A 179 -1.81 16.52 18.11
C GLU A 179 -2.10 15.65 16.89
N GLU A 180 -2.81 14.54 17.11
CA GLU A 180 -3.15 13.62 16.03
C GLU A 180 -4.24 14.15 15.11
N VAL A 181 -4.14 13.81 13.85
CA VAL A 181 -5.07 14.17 12.78
C VAL A 181 -5.71 12.90 12.23
N ALA A 182 -7.03 12.87 12.20
CA ALA A 182 -7.77 11.78 11.57
C ALA A 182 -7.63 11.84 10.05
N ILE A 183 -7.27 10.74 9.43
CA ILE A 183 -7.21 10.62 7.98
C ILE A 183 -8.59 10.20 7.45
N THR A 184 -9.32 11.17 6.94
CA THR A 184 -10.66 11.01 6.37
C THR A 184 -10.66 11.37 4.89
N GLY A 185 -11.65 10.89 4.13
CA GLY A 185 -11.78 11.22 2.71
C GLY A 185 -12.80 10.32 2.00
N ALA A 186 -13.20 10.75 0.82
CA ALA A 186 -14.06 9.97 -0.05
C ALA A 186 -13.31 8.79 -0.68
N ALA A 187 -14.02 7.74 -1.05
CA ALA A 187 -13.50 6.65 -1.86
C ALA A 187 -12.80 7.17 -3.12
N GLY A 188 -11.69 6.57 -3.49
CA GLY A 188 -10.83 7.03 -4.58
C GLY A 188 -9.76 8.03 -4.16
N SER A 189 -9.79 8.54 -2.92
CA SER A 189 -8.69 9.33 -2.37
C SER A 189 -7.49 8.46 -2.01
N ILE A 190 -6.30 9.06 -1.96
CA ILE A 190 -5.09 8.39 -1.51
C ILE A 190 -4.46 9.17 -0.35
N PHE A 191 -4.12 8.45 0.69
CA PHE A 191 -3.35 8.94 1.83
C PHE A 191 -1.90 8.47 1.70
N LEU A 192 -0.97 9.41 1.69
CA LEU A 192 0.47 9.18 1.59
C LEU A 192 1.13 9.47 2.93
N TYR A 193 2.01 8.60 3.38
CA TYR A 193 2.86 8.87 4.54
C TYR A 193 4.21 8.15 4.41
N LYS A 194 5.15 8.52 5.27
CA LYS A 194 6.49 7.92 5.31
C LYS A 194 6.61 6.96 6.49
N THR A 195 7.52 6.01 6.43
CA THR A 195 7.78 5.06 7.53
C THR A 195 8.19 5.72 8.85
N ASP A 196 8.65 6.97 8.80
CA ASP A 196 8.98 7.81 9.97
C ASP A 196 7.81 8.71 10.42
N THR A 197 6.62 8.54 9.87
CA THR A 197 5.41 9.20 10.35
C THR A 197 4.84 8.42 11.51
N LEU A 198 4.70 9.08 12.66
CA LEU A 198 4.04 8.49 13.82
C LEU A 198 2.55 8.39 13.55
N HIS A 199 1.99 7.20 13.69
CA HIS A 199 0.58 6.96 13.39
C HIS A 199 0.02 5.82 14.23
N ARG A 200 -1.30 5.63 14.14
CA ARG A 200 -2.02 4.51 14.74
C ARG A 200 -3.32 4.18 14.00
N GLY A 201 -3.75 2.93 14.08
CA GLY A 201 -5.12 2.55 13.79
C GLY A 201 -6.07 2.95 14.92
N SER A 202 -7.34 3.06 14.61
CA SER A 202 -8.40 3.36 15.57
C SER A 202 -9.60 2.42 15.41
N ASN A 203 -10.52 2.48 16.38
CA ASN A 203 -11.77 1.74 16.35
C ASN A 203 -12.88 2.49 15.61
N PHE A 204 -13.86 1.75 15.12
CA PHE A 204 -15.15 2.31 14.74
C PHE A 204 -15.83 2.91 15.99
N THR A 205 -16.43 4.09 15.81
CA THR A 205 -17.18 4.75 16.88
C THR A 205 -18.70 4.51 16.77
N GLN A 206 -19.14 3.86 15.69
CA GLN A 206 -20.53 3.52 15.43
C GLN A 206 -20.65 2.08 14.92
N PRO A 207 -21.72 1.36 15.27
CA PRO A 207 -22.01 0.04 14.74
C PRO A 207 -22.45 0.10 13.27
N GLY A 208 -22.41 -1.04 12.57
CA GLY A 208 -22.84 -1.16 11.17
C GLY A 208 -21.93 -0.48 10.15
N ARG A 209 -20.71 -0.14 10.56
CA ARG A 209 -19.72 0.54 9.71
C ARG A 209 -18.65 -0.42 9.21
N SER A 210 -18.11 -0.14 8.04
CA SER A 210 -17.01 -0.90 7.46
C SER A 210 -16.04 0.02 6.73
N ARG A 211 -14.78 -0.39 6.61
CA ARG A 211 -13.73 0.34 5.91
C ARG A 211 -12.90 -0.59 5.05
N PHE A 212 -12.69 -0.18 3.81
CA PHE A 212 -11.89 -0.92 2.82
C PHE A 212 -10.78 -0.03 2.29
N THR A 213 -9.55 -0.49 2.40
CA THR A 213 -8.37 0.25 1.96
C THR A 213 -7.38 -0.67 1.27
N LEU A 214 -6.61 -0.13 0.33
CA LEU A 214 -5.49 -0.81 -0.31
C LEU A 214 -4.19 -0.10 0.04
N LEU A 215 -3.35 -0.74 0.83
CA LEU A 215 -2.01 -0.26 1.17
C LEU A 215 -1.03 -0.66 0.07
N VAL A 216 -0.19 0.28 -0.36
CA VAL A 216 0.93 0.07 -1.27
C VAL A 216 2.17 0.70 -0.66
N ASN A 217 3.23 -0.07 -0.45
CA ASN A 217 4.51 0.45 0.03
C ASN A 217 5.56 0.34 -1.07
N LEU A 218 6.15 1.48 -1.41
CA LEU A 218 7.25 1.59 -2.38
C LEU A 218 8.52 2.10 -1.68
N GLN A 219 9.67 1.61 -2.11
CA GLN A 219 10.96 2.03 -1.57
C GLN A 219 12.05 2.01 -2.65
N PRO A 220 13.16 2.76 -2.45
CA PRO A 220 14.37 2.58 -3.24
C PRO A 220 14.90 1.15 -3.12
N ARG A 221 15.35 0.58 -4.23
CA ARG A 221 15.93 -0.76 -4.26
C ARG A 221 17.31 -0.81 -3.58
N GLY A 222 17.68 -1.99 -3.15
CA GLY A 222 19.05 -2.28 -2.72
C GLY A 222 19.30 -2.23 -1.22
N TRP A 223 18.26 -2.09 -0.42
CA TRP A 223 18.41 -2.02 1.03
C TRP A 223 18.30 -3.39 1.67
N ARG A 224 19.45 -3.96 2.02
CA ARG A 224 19.54 -5.33 2.56
C ARG A 224 18.91 -5.49 3.94
N TRP A 225 18.64 -4.40 4.64
CA TRP A 225 18.03 -4.40 5.97
C TRP A 225 16.51 -4.15 5.93
N THR A 226 15.94 -3.99 4.73
CA THR A 226 14.50 -3.96 4.49
C THR A 226 14.09 -5.17 3.66
N GLY A 227 12.84 -5.55 3.74
CA GLY A 227 12.29 -6.58 2.88
C GLY A 227 11.36 -7.52 3.64
N ARG A 228 10.07 -7.47 3.27
CA ARG A 228 9.03 -8.29 3.89
C ARG A 228 8.55 -9.40 2.98
N THR A 229 8.43 -9.15 1.70
CA THR A 229 7.88 -10.09 0.74
C THR A 229 8.94 -10.62 -0.21
N ALA A 230 9.08 -11.94 -0.25
CA ALA A 230 9.90 -12.63 -1.23
C ALA A 230 9.04 -12.97 -2.46
N TRP A 231 8.99 -12.07 -3.42
CA TRP A 231 8.16 -12.21 -4.63
C TRP A 231 8.37 -13.51 -5.40
N PRO A 232 9.55 -14.12 -5.48
CA PRO A 232 9.73 -15.42 -6.12
C PRO A 232 8.82 -16.53 -5.55
N ARG A 233 8.38 -16.40 -4.29
CA ARG A 233 7.43 -17.34 -3.68
C ARG A 233 6.06 -17.30 -4.37
N GLU A 234 5.66 -16.13 -4.88
CA GLU A 234 4.37 -15.93 -5.56
C GLU A 234 4.42 -16.34 -7.03
N ALA A 235 5.62 -16.56 -7.59
CA ALA A 235 5.86 -16.72 -9.02
C ALA A 235 5.16 -17.92 -9.69
N LEU A 236 4.67 -18.87 -8.90
CA LEU A 236 3.91 -20.04 -9.39
C LEU A 236 2.39 -19.82 -9.31
N SER A 237 1.92 -18.75 -8.70
CA SER A 237 0.49 -18.47 -8.61
C SER A 237 -0.07 -17.95 -9.93
N LYS A 238 -1.33 -18.30 -10.22
CA LYS A 238 -2.03 -17.78 -11.40
C LYS A 238 -2.17 -16.26 -11.34
N SER A 239 -2.53 -15.71 -10.18
CA SER A 239 -2.69 -14.27 -9.97
C SER A 239 -1.39 -13.51 -10.25
N TRP A 240 -0.23 -14.09 -9.89
CA TRP A 240 1.08 -13.52 -10.22
C TRP A 240 1.30 -13.47 -11.73
N SER A 241 1.11 -14.60 -12.42
CA SER A 241 1.30 -14.69 -13.87
C SER A 241 0.38 -13.73 -14.62
N ASP A 242 -0.90 -13.68 -14.25
CA ASP A 242 -1.88 -12.77 -14.85
C ASP A 242 -1.49 -11.30 -14.65
N ALA A 243 -0.97 -10.96 -13.47
CA ALA A 243 -0.49 -9.61 -13.18
C ALA A 243 0.76 -9.27 -14.01
N MET A 244 1.76 -10.16 -14.08
CA MET A 244 3.00 -9.92 -14.85
C MET A 244 2.73 -9.71 -16.33
N VAL A 245 1.81 -10.48 -16.92
CA VAL A 245 1.41 -10.35 -18.33
C VAL A 245 0.82 -8.96 -18.61
N ARG A 246 0.01 -8.42 -17.70
CA ARG A 246 -0.72 -7.15 -17.88
C ARG A 246 0.09 -5.90 -17.55
N MET A 247 1.17 -6.04 -16.80
CA MET A 247 2.04 -4.92 -16.40
C MET A 247 2.87 -4.41 -17.58
N THR A 248 3.18 -3.12 -17.57
CA THR A 248 4.19 -2.53 -18.44
C THR A 248 5.60 -2.94 -17.99
N PRO A 249 6.63 -2.81 -18.86
CA PRO A 249 8.02 -3.05 -18.44
C PRO A 249 8.42 -2.23 -17.21
N ARG A 250 8.00 -0.96 -17.12
CA ARG A 250 8.28 -0.10 -15.97
C ARG A 250 7.64 -0.63 -14.67
N GLN A 251 6.41 -1.11 -14.75
CA GLN A 251 5.74 -1.72 -13.59
C GLN A 251 6.43 -3.00 -13.13
N ARG A 252 6.91 -3.81 -14.06
CA ARG A 252 7.66 -5.06 -13.74
C ARG A 252 8.99 -4.79 -13.04
N THR A 253 9.64 -3.65 -13.27
CA THR A 253 10.88 -3.33 -12.56
C THR A 253 10.68 -3.19 -11.05
N LEU A 254 9.48 -2.88 -10.55
CA LEU A 254 9.16 -2.87 -9.11
C LEU A 254 9.38 -4.22 -8.44
N PHE A 255 9.37 -5.31 -9.21
CA PHE A 255 9.55 -6.68 -8.76
C PHE A 255 10.94 -7.26 -9.10
N GLY A 256 11.84 -6.41 -9.59
CA GLY A 256 13.19 -6.81 -9.95
C GLY A 256 13.35 -7.33 -11.38
N PHE A 257 12.35 -7.20 -12.25
CA PHE A 257 12.56 -7.46 -13.67
C PHE A 257 13.54 -6.43 -14.24
N PRO A 258 14.58 -6.86 -14.97
CA PRO A 258 15.47 -5.93 -15.64
C PRO A 258 14.70 -5.05 -16.63
N ALA A 259 15.10 -3.78 -16.73
CA ALA A 259 14.49 -2.84 -17.67
C ALA A 259 14.80 -3.25 -19.13
N PRO A 260 13.99 -2.83 -20.12
CA PRO A 260 14.39 -2.94 -21.53
C PRO A 260 15.77 -2.33 -21.78
N GLY A 261 16.61 -3.03 -22.53
CA GLY A 261 17.99 -2.63 -22.83
C GLY A 261 19.02 -3.04 -21.77
N ASP A 262 18.60 -3.70 -20.69
CA ASP A 262 19.51 -4.31 -19.72
C ASP A 262 20.26 -5.49 -20.35
N GLU A 263 21.54 -5.70 -19.97
CA GLU A 263 22.39 -6.78 -20.47
C GLU A 263 21.87 -8.20 -20.20
N TYR A 264 20.95 -8.33 -19.25
CA TYR A 264 20.25 -9.59 -18.97
C TYR A 264 19.46 -10.10 -20.18
N TRP A 265 18.95 -9.21 -21.03
CA TRP A 265 18.06 -9.56 -22.13
C TRP A 265 18.84 -9.99 -23.36
N ASP A 266 18.83 -11.27 -23.64
CA ASP A 266 19.32 -11.91 -24.87
C ASP A 266 18.23 -12.81 -25.48
N GLU A 267 18.54 -13.47 -26.61
CA GLU A 267 17.57 -14.34 -27.29
C GLU A 267 17.07 -15.47 -26.40
N GLN A 268 17.93 -16.02 -25.54
CA GLN A 268 17.56 -17.10 -24.64
C GLN A 268 16.63 -16.59 -23.54
N THR A 269 17.00 -15.55 -22.83
CA THR A 269 16.24 -15.03 -21.68
C THR A 269 14.89 -14.46 -22.11
N ILE A 270 14.82 -13.78 -23.26
CA ILE A 270 13.56 -13.29 -23.86
C ILE A 270 12.61 -14.45 -24.16
N ARG A 271 13.10 -15.51 -24.81
CA ARG A 271 12.31 -16.71 -25.09
C ARG A 271 11.82 -17.38 -23.82
N ASP A 272 12.73 -17.64 -22.88
CA ASP A 272 12.44 -18.43 -21.69
C ASP A 272 11.49 -17.70 -20.73
N VAL A 273 11.64 -16.37 -20.57
CA VAL A 273 10.73 -15.52 -19.80
C VAL A 273 9.36 -15.42 -20.49
N GLY A 274 9.32 -15.30 -21.81
CA GLY A 274 8.08 -15.31 -22.59
C GLY A 274 7.32 -16.64 -22.47
N MET A 275 8.03 -17.77 -22.39
CA MET A 275 7.42 -19.08 -22.12
C MET A 275 6.88 -19.18 -20.69
N ARG A 276 7.60 -18.64 -19.71
CA ARG A 276 7.15 -18.65 -18.31
C ARG A 276 5.91 -17.78 -18.10
N TYR A 277 5.83 -16.64 -18.75
CA TYR A 277 4.71 -15.70 -18.66
C TYR A 277 3.98 -15.64 -20.02
N SER A 278 3.33 -16.75 -20.38
CA SER A 278 2.62 -16.86 -21.66
C SER A 278 1.62 -15.73 -21.85
N GLY A 279 1.74 -14.99 -22.95
CA GLY A 279 0.96 -13.80 -23.28
C GLY A 279 1.60 -12.47 -22.84
N MET A 280 2.75 -12.48 -22.16
CA MET A 280 3.51 -11.27 -21.87
C MET A 280 4.10 -10.68 -23.16
N ASP A 281 3.89 -9.38 -23.39
CA ASP A 281 4.55 -8.66 -24.47
C ASP A 281 6.05 -8.58 -24.21
N MET A 282 6.82 -9.32 -25.02
CA MET A 282 8.29 -9.35 -25.00
C MET A 282 8.93 -8.36 -25.97
N GLY A 283 8.14 -7.69 -26.81
CA GLY A 283 8.64 -6.73 -27.81
C GLY A 283 9.53 -5.62 -27.23
N PRO A 284 9.17 -4.98 -26.11
CA PRO A 284 10.00 -3.96 -25.48
C PRO A 284 11.40 -4.45 -25.08
N TYR A 285 11.56 -5.73 -24.75
CA TYR A 285 12.82 -6.33 -24.30
C TYR A 285 13.75 -6.78 -25.45
N GLN A 286 13.23 -6.80 -26.68
CA GLN A 286 14.01 -7.13 -27.88
C GLN A 286 14.83 -5.95 -28.42
N GLN A 287 14.56 -4.74 -27.93
CA GLN A 287 15.27 -3.54 -28.35
C GLN A 287 16.58 -3.45 -27.56
N ARG A 288 17.70 -3.50 -28.29
CA ARG A 288 19.06 -3.27 -27.76
C ARG A 288 19.39 -1.78 -27.74
#